data_12bdccddcbb37d97da864036c9ccf36f
#
_entry.id   12bdccddcbb37d97da864036c9ccf36f
#
_cell.length_a   1.000
_cell.length_b   1.000
_cell.length_c   1.000
_cell.angle_alpha   90.00
_cell.angle_beta   90.00
_cell.angle_gamma   90.00
#
_symmetry.space_group_name_H-M   'P 1'
#
loop_
_entity.id
_entity.type
_entity.pdbx_description
1 polymer ?
#
loop_
_entity_poly.entity_id
_entity_poly.type
_entity_poly.pdbx_seq_one_letter_code
_entity_poly.pdbx_strand_id
1 'polypeptide(L)'
;MGGGVHVFGLVGNPVEHSLSPPMHEAAYDELGLDARYVTFEPARGDIAAAVEGADALGVAGLNVTIPFKQAVLDAVEPDALAARIGAVNTVDFSGETVTGHNTDAEGVRRSFDHHGVELDGKHAVVVGAGGAGRAAAFALADAGATVSIANRTVETADLLADDVGSAASAHGLDALPDLLADADALVNATSVGMEEDESPVPADALHADLAVLDAVYAPLETRLLRDADAAGATTIDGAWMLLFQGVAAFELWTGRDAPIDAMDDALRAQL
;
A
#
# COMPACT_ATOMS: atom_id res chain seq x y z
N MET A 1 15.87 24.24 -1.31
CA MET A 1 14.80 24.34 -0.31
C MET A 1 15.05 25.60 0.51
N GLY A 2 14.03 26.47 0.70
CA GLY A 2 14.16 27.70 1.49
C GLY A 2 14.27 27.39 2.98
N GLY A 3 14.82 28.32 3.79
CA GLY A 3 15.16 28.12 5.19
C GLY A 3 13.98 28.14 6.18
N GLY A 4 12.91 27.40 5.91
CA GLY A 4 11.76 27.22 6.80
C GLY A 4 11.50 25.73 7.07
N VAL A 5 10.77 25.43 8.15
CA VAL A 5 10.33 24.06 8.48
C VAL A 5 9.37 23.56 7.39
N HIS A 6 9.66 22.41 6.80
CA HIS A 6 8.75 21.76 5.87
C HIS A 6 7.71 20.96 6.65
N VAL A 7 6.43 21.06 6.25
CA VAL A 7 5.35 20.30 6.86
C VAL A 7 4.86 19.26 5.86
N PHE A 8 4.90 18.01 6.27
CA PHE A 8 4.25 16.89 5.61
C PHE A 8 3.17 16.33 6.52
N GLY A 9 2.31 15.47 6.01
CA GLY A 9 1.31 14.89 6.90
C GLY A 9 0.52 13.75 6.31
N LEU A 10 -0.39 13.23 7.16
CA LEU A 10 -1.37 12.22 6.80
C LEU A 10 -2.77 12.80 6.96
N VAL A 11 -3.59 12.61 5.93
CA VAL A 11 -5.02 12.92 5.95
C VAL A 11 -5.81 11.61 5.96
N GLY A 12 -6.68 11.46 6.94
CA GLY A 12 -7.57 10.30 7.08
C GLY A 12 -8.60 10.56 8.17
N ASN A 13 -9.51 9.62 8.41
CA ASN A 13 -10.46 9.74 9.51
C ASN A 13 -11.03 8.35 9.88
N PRO A 14 -10.55 7.74 10.98
CA PRO A 14 -9.55 8.22 11.94
C PRO A 14 -8.09 8.02 11.48
N VAL A 15 -7.13 8.76 12.08
CA VAL A 15 -5.67 8.62 11.87
C VAL A 15 -4.86 8.60 13.17
N GLU A 16 -5.53 8.58 14.33
CA GLU A 16 -4.90 8.64 15.66
C GLU A 16 -3.85 7.53 15.89
N HIS A 17 -4.07 6.35 15.30
CA HIS A 17 -3.19 5.18 15.47
C HIS A 17 -2.26 4.93 14.27
N SER A 18 -2.08 5.92 13.38
CA SER A 18 -1.21 5.77 12.24
C SER A 18 0.26 5.65 12.64
N LEU A 19 0.98 4.75 11.99
CA LEU A 19 2.40 4.53 12.17
C LEU A 19 3.26 5.37 11.20
N SER A 20 2.65 6.13 10.30
CA SER A 20 3.38 7.01 9.36
C SER A 20 4.16 8.12 10.06
N PRO A 21 3.64 8.81 11.12
CA PRO A 21 4.40 9.88 11.75
C PRO A 21 5.75 9.44 12.31
N PRO A 22 5.90 8.41 13.18
CA PRO A 22 7.19 8.01 13.70
C PRO A 22 8.17 7.58 12.60
N MET A 23 7.68 6.91 11.57
CA MET A 23 8.48 6.45 10.44
C MET A 23 9.08 7.63 9.65
N HIS A 24 8.27 8.64 9.28
CA HIS A 24 8.74 9.80 8.55
C HIS A 24 9.61 10.73 9.40
N GLU A 25 9.25 10.95 10.67
CA GLU A 25 10.06 11.77 11.59
C GLU A 25 11.46 11.18 11.76
N ALA A 26 11.60 9.84 11.87
CA ALA A 26 12.90 9.18 11.92
C ALA A 26 13.74 9.46 10.66
N ALA A 27 13.12 9.47 9.48
CA ALA A 27 13.82 9.81 8.25
C ALA A 27 14.31 11.26 8.23
N TYR A 28 13.49 12.19 8.73
CA TYR A 28 13.89 13.60 8.82
C TYR A 28 15.05 13.80 9.78
N ASP A 29 15.01 13.15 10.95
CA ASP A 29 16.05 13.23 11.96
C ASP A 29 17.36 12.64 11.44
N GLU A 30 17.35 11.46 10.81
CA GLU A 30 18.53 10.78 10.27
C GLU A 30 19.24 11.63 9.18
N LEU A 31 18.45 12.29 8.33
CA LEU A 31 19.00 13.13 7.25
C LEU A 31 19.18 14.60 7.63
N GLY A 32 18.90 14.98 8.88
CA GLY A 32 19.00 16.35 9.36
C GLY A 32 18.09 17.32 8.61
N LEU A 33 16.89 16.89 8.23
CA LEU A 33 15.89 17.71 7.55
C LEU A 33 15.07 18.51 8.57
N ASP A 34 14.94 19.81 8.36
CA ASP A 34 14.04 20.65 9.16
C ASP A 34 12.60 20.45 8.63
N ALA A 35 12.00 19.32 9.02
CA ALA A 35 10.68 18.90 8.60
C ALA A 35 9.86 18.34 9.77
N ARG A 36 8.53 18.32 9.60
CA ARG A 36 7.59 17.70 10.55
C ARG A 36 6.52 16.93 9.81
N TYR A 37 6.08 15.82 10.42
CA TYR A 37 4.99 15.01 9.91
C TYR A 37 3.81 15.05 10.88
N VAL A 38 2.67 15.54 10.42
CA VAL A 38 1.47 15.78 11.26
C VAL A 38 0.25 15.04 10.70
N THR A 39 -0.76 14.84 11.54
CA THR A 39 -2.00 14.16 11.14
C THR A 39 -3.16 15.15 11.06
N PHE A 40 -4.06 14.95 10.09
CA PHE A 40 -5.25 15.76 9.87
C PHE A 40 -6.48 14.88 9.71
N GLU A 41 -7.57 15.24 10.40
CA GLU A 41 -8.84 14.52 10.36
C GLU A 41 -10.00 15.41 9.87
N PRO A 42 -10.06 15.74 8.57
CA PRO A 42 -11.19 16.49 8.05
C PRO A 42 -12.49 15.68 8.11
N ALA A 43 -13.64 16.35 8.12
CA ALA A 43 -14.90 15.67 7.95
C ALA A 43 -14.98 15.01 6.55
N ARG A 44 -15.79 13.94 6.43
CA ARG A 44 -15.81 13.10 5.21
C ARG A 44 -16.09 13.86 3.91
N GLY A 45 -16.81 14.98 3.96
CA GLY A 45 -17.11 15.81 2.79
C GLY A 45 -16.09 16.89 2.48
N ASP A 46 -15.07 17.09 3.33
CA ASP A 46 -14.22 18.28 3.30
C ASP A 46 -12.82 18.01 2.72
N ILE A 47 -12.59 16.85 2.09
CA ILE A 47 -11.25 16.49 1.61
C ILE A 47 -10.72 17.48 0.56
N ALA A 48 -11.55 17.97 -0.37
CA ALA A 48 -11.13 18.96 -1.36
C ALA A 48 -10.70 20.27 -0.70
N ALA A 49 -11.49 20.78 0.25
CA ALA A 49 -11.16 21.98 1.01
C ALA A 49 -9.90 21.77 1.88
N ALA A 50 -9.67 20.56 2.40
CA ALA A 50 -8.46 20.23 3.15
C ALA A 50 -7.21 20.27 2.26
N VAL A 51 -7.28 19.77 1.02
CA VAL A 51 -6.18 19.82 0.03
C VAL A 51 -5.89 21.25 -0.38
N GLU A 52 -6.92 22.05 -0.75
CA GLU A 52 -6.78 23.47 -1.07
C GLU A 52 -6.17 24.27 0.10
N GLY A 53 -6.62 23.97 1.34
CA GLY A 53 -6.09 24.60 2.54
C GLY A 53 -4.63 24.24 2.80
N ALA A 54 -4.25 22.99 2.59
CA ALA A 54 -2.87 22.53 2.75
C ALA A 54 -1.93 23.22 1.76
N ASP A 55 -2.32 23.32 0.50
CA ASP A 55 -1.58 24.07 -0.53
C ASP A 55 -1.42 25.54 -0.14
N ALA A 56 -2.52 26.21 0.22
CA ALA A 56 -2.51 27.62 0.65
C ALA A 56 -1.66 27.88 1.90
N LEU A 57 -1.49 26.89 2.79
CA LEU A 57 -0.65 26.96 3.99
C LEU A 57 0.81 26.58 3.73
N GLY A 58 1.16 26.12 2.53
CA GLY A 58 2.51 25.71 2.17
C GLY A 58 2.90 24.35 2.76
N VAL A 59 1.94 23.44 2.94
CA VAL A 59 2.23 22.02 3.22
C VAL A 59 2.96 21.45 2.02
N ALA A 60 4.04 20.69 2.26
CA ALA A 60 4.91 20.22 1.18
C ALA A 60 4.40 18.90 0.55
N GLY A 61 3.70 18.06 1.33
CA GLY A 61 3.11 16.82 0.84
C GLY A 61 2.16 16.20 1.86
N LEU A 62 1.21 15.40 1.36
CA LEU A 62 0.25 14.68 2.20
C LEU A 62 0.13 13.22 1.76
N ASN A 63 0.25 12.28 2.71
CA ASN A 63 -0.33 10.97 2.51
C ASN A 63 -1.84 11.04 2.75
N VAL A 64 -2.58 10.20 2.06
CA VAL A 64 -4.03 10.10 2.15
C VAL A 64 -4.42 8.66 2.45
N THR A 65 -5.22 8.46 3.51
CA THR A 65 -5.73 7.14 3.87
C THR A 65 -7.27 7.12 3.91
N ILE A 66 -7.82 6.03 4.42
CA ILE A 66 -9.27 5.83 4.54
C ILE A 66 -9.91 7.01 5.29
N PRO A 67 -11.05 7.52 4.80
CA PRO A 67 -11.84 7.06 3.66
C PRO A 67 -11.60 7.87 2.37
N PHE A 68 -10.50 8.59 2.23
CA PHE A 68 -10.37 9.69 1.28
C PHE A 68 -9.63 9.35 -0.02
N LYS A 69 -8.97 8.18 -0.14
CA LYS A 69 -8.10 7.83 -1.29
C LYS A 69 -8.77 7.95 -2.67
N GLN A 70 -10.07 7.69 -2.76
CA GLN A 70 -10.85 7.88 -3.98
C GLN A 70 -11.38 9.30 -4.12
N ALA A 71 -11.89 9.86 -3.02
CA ALA A 71 -12.51 11.19 -3.04
C ALA A 71 -11.50 12.33 -3.33
N VAL A 72 -10.21 12.12 -3.04
CA VAL A 72 -9.16 13.11 -3.30
C VAL A 72 -8.79 13.22 -4.78
N LEU A 73 -9.14 12.23 -5.62
CA LEU A 73 -8.90 12.26 -7.07
C LEU A 73 -9.45 13.52 -7.75
N ASP A 74 -10.62 13.99 -7.30
CA ASP A 74 -11.26 15.17 -7.87
C ASP A 74 -10.59 16.49 -7.45
N ALA A 75 -9.67 16.44 -6.47
CA ALA A 75 -8.97 17.60 -5.91
C ALA A 75 -7.51 17.73 -6.37
N VAL A 76 -7.00 16.77 -7.15
CA VAL A 76 -5.60 16.72 -7.59
C VAL A 76 -5.50 16.31 -9.05
N GLU A 77 -4.36 16.50 -9.68
CA GLU A 77 -4.03 15.91 -10.98
C GLU A 77 -3.37 14.54 -10.75
N PRO A 78 -4.10 13.42 -10.93
CA PRO A 78 -3.52 12.10 -10.68
C PRO A 78 -2.50 11.75 -11.76
N ASP A 79 -1.40 11.12 -11.35
CA ASP A 79 -0.48 10.50 -12.29
C ASP A 79 -1.13 9.30 -13.02
N ALA A 80 -0.44 8.76 -14.02
CA ALA A 80 -0.98 7.70 -14.86
C ALA A 80 -1.34 6.44 -14.05
N LEU A 81 -0.58 6.10 -13.01
CA LEU A 81 -0.82 4.92 -12.18
C LEU A 81 -1.99 5.18 -11.21
N ALA A 82 -2.01 6.31 -10.52
CA ALA A 82 -3.10 6.67 -9.61
C ALA A 82 -4.45 6.77 -10.35
N ALA A 83 -4.44 7.31 -11.59
CA ALA A 83 -5.62 7.36 -12.44
C ALA A 83 -6.15 5.96 -12.82
N ARG A 84 -5.26 5.01 -13.17
CA ARG A 84 -5.61 3.60 -13.48
C ARG A 84 -6.15 2.88 -12.24
N ILE A 85 -5.47 3.04 -11.10
CA ILE A 85 -5.90 2.45 -9.82
C ILE A 85 -7.24 3.06 -9.36
N GLY A 86 -7.52 4.32 -9.70
CA GLY A 86 -8.69 5.04 -9.22
C GLY A 86 -8.59 5.43 -7.75
N ALA A 87 -7.37 5.64 -7.24
CA ALA A 87 -7.12 6.06 -5.86
C ALA A 87 -5.76 6.76 -5.73
N VAL A 88 -5.72 7.81 -4.93
CA VAL A 88 -4.51 8.55 -4.54
C VAL A 88 -4.26 8.33 -3.06
N ASN A 89 -3.04 7.96 -2.69
CA ASN A 89 -2.59 7.87 -1.30
C ASN A 89 -1.46 8.86 -0.96
N THR A 90 -0.97 9.62 -1.97
CA THR A 90 0.12 10.58 -1.79
C THR A 90 -0.13 11.80 -2.67
N VAL A 91 -0.11 12.98 -2.07
CA VAL A 91 -0.28 14.28 -2.75
C VAL A 91 1.03 15.05 -2.66
N ASP A 92 1.47 15.62 -3.77
CA ASP A 92 2.65 16.46 -3.86
C ASP A 92 2.25 17.89 -4.25
N PHE A 93 2.71 18.87 -3.46
CA PHE A 93 2.48 20.30 -3.64
C PHE A 93 3.70 21.05 -4.20
N SER A 94 4.76 20.35 -4.59
CA SER A 94 6.02 20.98 -5.02
C SER A 94 5.96 21.64 -6.40
N GLY A 95 4.98 21.27 -7.23
CA GLY A 95 4.80 21.74 -8.61
C GLY A 95 3.92 22.98 -8.74
N GLU A 96 3.66 23.40 -9.99
CA GLU A 96 2.67 24.46 -10.30
C GLU A 96 1.23 23.93 -10.15
N THR A 97 1.04 22.64 -10.23
CA THR A 97 -0.23 21.93 -10.00
C THR A 97 -0.06 20.93 -8.88
N VAL A 98 -1.13 20.73 -8.11
CA VAL A 98 -1.17 19.70 -7.06
C VAL A 98 -1.34 18.34 -7.71
N THR A 99 -0.36 17.46 -7.54
CA THR A 99 -0.38 16.13 -8.16
C THR A 99 -0.72 15.02 -7.16
N GLY A 100 -1.36 13.96 -7.66
CA GLY A 100 -1.76 12.81 -6.87
C GLY A 100 -1.10 11.52 -7.35
N HIS A 101 -0.59 10.72 -6.42
CA HIS A 101 0.14 9.48 -6.70
C HIS A 101 -0.41 8.32 -5.90
N ASN A 102 -0.08 7.09 -6.31
CA ASN A 102 -0.39 5.89 -5.54
C ASN A 102 0.89 5.14 -5.19
N THR A 103 1.41 5.40 -4.00
CA THR A 103 2.62 4.73 -3.48
C THR A 103 2.33 3.37 -2.83
N ASP A 104 1.06 2.97 -2.63
CA ASP A 104 0.73 1.63 -2.15
C ASP A 104 1.20 0.55 -3.15
N ALA A 105 1.05 0.82 -4.45
CA ALA A 105 1.53 -0.08 -5.51
C ALA A 105 3.05 -0.27 -5.46
N GLU A 106 3.78 0.82 -5.22
CA GLU A 106 5.23 0.76 -5.02
C GLU A 106 5.59 0.02 -3.73
N GLY A 107 4.78 0.19 -2.67
CA GLY A 107 4.90 -0.56 -1.43
C GLY A 107 4.83 -2.07 -1.66
N VAL A 108 3.85 -2.54 -2.43
CA VAL A 108 3.73 -3.97 -2.79
C VAL A 108 4.96 -4.43 -3.59
N ARG A 109 5.29 -3.74 -4.68
CA ARG A 109 6.40 -4.12 -5.56
C ARG A 109 7.72 -4.21 -4.80
N ARG A 110 8.10 -3.17 -4.04
CA ARG A 110 9.36 -3.13 -3.26
C ARG A 110 9.38 -4.17 -2.15
N SER A 111 8.24 -4.59 -1.60
CA SER A 111 8.17 -5.66 -0.61
C SER A 111 8.62 -6.99 -1.20
N PHE A 112 8.17 -7.33 -2.39
CA PHE A 112 8.64 -8.54 -3.11
C PHE A 112 10.11 -8.42 -3.52
N ASP A 113 10.52 -7.29 -4.09
CA ASP A 113 11.91 -7.04 -4.49
C ASP A 113 12.88 -7.20 -3.32
N HIS A 114 12.53 -6.66 -2.14
CA HIS A 114 13.35 -6.73 -0.92
C HIS A 114 13.57 -8.18 -0.46
N HIS A 115 12.59 -9.05 -0.67
CA HIS A 115 12.68 -10.48 -0.34
C HIS A 115 13.23 -11.34 -1.49
N GLY A 116 13.72 -10.70 -2.57
CA GLY A 116 14.33 -11.39 -3.71
C GLY A 116 13.33 -12.19 -4.56
N VAL A 117 12.05 -11.81 -4.53
CA VAL A 117 10.97 -12.46 -5.30
C VAL A 117 10.83 -11.76 -6.64
N GLU A 118 11.12 -12.47 -7.72
CA GLU A 118 10.90 -12.00 -9.09
C GLU A 118 9.43 -12.22 -9.49
N LEU A 119 8.81 -11.21 -10.11
CA LEU A 119 7.39 -11.25 -10.49
C LEU A 119 7.17 -11.40 -12.01
N ASP A 120 8.17 -11.09 -12.84
CA ASP A 120 8.04 -11.17 -14.30
C ASP A 120 7.79 -12.60 -14.78
N GLY A 121 6.72 -12.78 -15.54
CA GLY A 121 6.26 -14.08 -16.02
C GLY A 121 5.67 -15.00 -14.97
N LYS A 122 5.42 -14.51 -13.75
CA LYS A 122 4.89 -15.28 -12.61
C LYS A 122 3.37 -15.23 -12.54
N HIS A 123 2.78 -16.16 -11.77
CA HIS A 123 1.37 -16.16 -11.43
C HIS A 123 1.18 -15.64 -10.00
N ALA A 124 0.43 -14.58 -9.86
CA ALA A 124 0.12 -13.97 -8.57
C ALA A 124 -1.37 -14.05 -8.26
N VAL A 125 -1.71 -14.34 -7.01
CA VAL A 125 -3.09 -14.33 -6.50
C VAL A 125 -3.26 -13.16 -5.54
N VAL A 126 -4.28 -12.33 -5.76
CA VAL A 126 -4.66 -11.23 -4.87
C VAL A 126 -6.00 -11.55 -4.22
N VAL A 127 -6.04 -11.61 -2.90
CA VAL A 127 -7.28 -11.77 -2.13
C VAL A 127 -7.76 -10.42 -1.67
N GLY A 128 -8.93 -10.01 -2.19
CA GLY A 128 -9.53 -8.71 -1.94
C GLY A 128 -9.40 -7.75 -3.12
N ALA A 129 -10.48 -7.02 -3.41
CA ALA A 129 -10.57 -6.05 -4.51
C ALA A 129 -10.88 -4.63 -4.00
N GLY A 130 -10.50 -4.31 -2.76
CA GLY A 130 -10.54 -2.98 -2.17
C GLY A 130 -9.34 -2.12 -2.59
N GLY A 131 -9.10 -0.99 -1.93
CA GLY A 131 -8.02 -0.06 -2.28
C GLY A 131 -6.63 -0.70 -2.29
N ALA A 132 -6.29 -1.51 -1.28
CA ALA A 132 -5.03 -2.24 -1.24
C ALA A 132 -4.95 -3.34 -2.32
N GLY A 133 -6.07 -4.06 -2.57
CA GLY A 133 -6.15 -5.08 -3.62
C GLY A 133 -5.99 -4.49 -5.02
N ARG A 134 -6.57 -3.31 -5.26
CA ARG A 134 -6.36 -2.57 -6.51
C ARG A 134 -4.89 -2.21 -6.69
N ALA A 135 -4.26 -1.60 -5.69
CA ALA A 135 -2.84 -1.26 -5.74
C ALA A 135 -1.96 -2.49 -5.99
N ALA A 136 -2.25 -3.61 -5.30
CA ALA A 136 -1.53 -4.87 -5.49
C ALA A 136 -1.71 -5.45 -6.90
N ALA A 137 -2.95 -5.50 -7.41
CA ALA A 137 -3.22 -6.05 -8.73
C ALA A 137 -2.50 -5.27 -9.84
N PHE A 138 -2.53 -3.94 -9.79
CA PHE A 138 -1.79 -3.11 -10.74
C PHE A 138 -0.27 -3.25 -10.59
N ALA A 139 0.25 -3.28 -9.35
CA ALA A 139 1.68 -3.43 -9.10
C ALA A 139 2.22 -4.74 -9.66
N LEU A 140 1.52 -5.85 -9.42
CA LEU A 140 1.91 -7.18 -9.89
C LEU A 140 1.81 -7.30 -11.41
N ALA A 141 0.73 -6.79 -12.01
CA ALA A 141 0.57 -6.79 -13.47
C ALA A 141 1.63 -5.93 -14.17
N ASP A 142 1.92 -4.74 -13.64
CA ASP A 142 2.96 -3.86 -14.18
C ASP A 142 4.37 -4.43 -13.99
N ALA A 143 4.57 -5.32 -13.01
CA ALA A 143 5.80 -6.10 -12.83
C ALA A 143 5.90 -7.33 -13.76
N GLY A 144 4.91 -7.56 -14.63
CA GLY A 144 4.91 -8.65 -15.61
C GLY A 144 4.24 -9.95 -15.15
N ALA A 145 3.58 -9.96 -13.99
CA ALA A 145 2.83 -11.12 -13.53
C ALA A 145 1.45 -11.24 -14.20
N THR A 146 0.95 -12.47 -14.30
CA THR A 146 -0.48 -12.74 -14.48
C THR A 146 -1.17 -12.74 -13.12
N VAL A 147 -2.32 -12.07 -12.99
CA VAL A 147 -2.95 -11.82 -11.70
C VAL A 147 -4.34 -12.45 -11.62
N SER A 148 -4.54 -13.36 -10.67
CA SER A 148 -5.86 -13.88 -10.32
C SER A 148 -6.40 -13.13 -9.11
N ILE A 149 -7.51 -12.41 -9.28
CA ILE A 149 -8.12 -11.59 -8.22
C ILE A 149 -9.30 -12.36 -7.62
N ALA A 150 -9.15 -12.82 -6.38
CA ALA A 150 -10.19 -13.53 -5.65
C ALA A 150 -10.89 -12.60 -4.66
N ASN A 151 -12.22 -12.48 -4.75
CA ASN A 151 -12.97 -11.60 -3.85
C ASN A 151 -14.30 -12.21 -3.46
N ARG A 152 -14.79 -11.88 -2.25
CA ARG A 152 -16.11 -12.32 -1.76
C ARG A 152 -17.24 -11.92 -2.69
N THR A 153 -17.20 -10.72 -3.25
CA THR A 153 -18.09 -10.23 -4.27
C THR A 153 -17.38 -10.29 -5.61
N VAL A 154 -17.70 -11.28 -6.43
CA VAL A 154 -17.00 -11.57 -7.69
C VAL A 154 -17.11 -10.38 -8.66
N GLU A 155 -18.25 -9.72 -8.70
CA GLU A 155 -18.48 -8.54 -9.55
C GLU A 155 -17.48 -7.40 -9.26
N THR A 156 -17.02 -7.27 -8.00
CA THR A 156 -15.98 -6.29 -7.66
C THR A 156 -14.60 -6.72 -8.18
N ALA A 157 -14.33 -8.02 -8.18
CA ALA A 157 -13.11 -8.56 -8.80
C ALA A 157 -13.15 -8.44 -10.33
N ASP A 158 -14.30 -8.67 -10.96
CA ASP A 158 -14.50 -8.51 -12.41
C ASP A 158 -14.18 -7.08 -12.85
N LEU A 159 -14.72 -6.09 -12.15
CA LEU A 159 -14.43 -4.67 -12.44
C LEU A 159 -12.94 -4.36 -12.31
N LEU A 160 -12.27 -4.88 -11.28
CA LEU A 160 -10.85 -4.66 -11.11
C LEU A 160 -10.04 -5.39 -12.20
N ALA A 161 -10.39 -6.61 -12.55
CA ALA A 161 -9.72 -7.35 -13.62
C ALA A 161 -9.88 -6.64 -14.98
N ASP A 162 -11.06 -6.10 -15.27
CA ASP A 162 -11.31 -5.30 -16.47
C ASP A 162 -10.42 -4.03 -16.50
N ASP A 163 -10.28 -3.34 -15.37
CA ASP A 163 -9.43 -2.16 -15.24
C ASP A 163 -7.93 -2.48 -15.42
N VAL A 164 -7.45 -3.60 -14.88
CA VAL A 164 -6.06 -4.08 -15.06
C VAL A 164 -5.83 -4.54 -16.50
N GLY A 165 -6.82 -5.19 -17.10
CA GLY A 165 -6.79 -5.65 -18.50
C GLY A 165 -6.36 -7.11 -18.64
N SER A 166 -5.75 -7.45 -19.79
CA SER A 166 -5.48 -8.85 -20.19
C SER A 166 -4.55 -9.64 -19.26
N ALA A 167 -3.86 -8.99 -18.33
CA ALA A 167 -3.01 -9.63 -17.34
C ALA A 167 -3.80 -10.16 -16.13
N ALA A 168 -5.09 -9.80 -15.97
CA ALA A 168 -5.86 -10.15 -14.80
C ALA A 168 -7.10 -11.00 -15.11
N SER A 169 -7.53 -11.77 -14.12
CA SER A 169 -8.79 -12.56 -14.12
C SER A 169 -9.46 -12.49 -12.76
N ALA A 170 -10.79 -12.58 -12.75
CA ALA A 170 -11.61 -12.49 -11.54
C ALA A 170 -12.16 -13.84 -11.10
N HIS A 171 -12.24 -14.05 -9.79
CA HIS A 171 -12.64 -15.31 -9.19
C HIS A 171 -13.39 -15.08 -7.86
N GLY A 172 -14.20 -16.09 -7.47
CA GLY A 172 -14.73 -16.20 -6.10
C GLY A 172 -13.67 -16.78 -5.14
N LEU A 173 -13.89 -16.61 -3.84
CA LEU A 173 -12.97 -17.16 -2.82
C LEU A 173 -12.93 -18.70 -2.82
N ASP A 174 -13.95 -19.38 -3.34
CA ASP A 174 -14.00 -20.81 -3.50
C ASP A 174 -12.99 -21.37 -4.51
N ALA A 175 -12.47 -20.53 -5.41
CA ALA A 175 -11.44 -20.89 -6.36
C ALA A 175 -10.01 -20.86 -5.77
N LEU A 176 -9.81 -20.31 -4.57
CA LEU A 176 -8.48 -20.11 -3.99
C LEU A 176 -7.59 -21.37 -3.95
N PRO A 177 -8.09 -22.58 -3.58
CA PRO A 177 -7.26 -23.77 -3.57
C PRO A 177 -6.69 -24.12 -4.96
N ASP A 178 -7.51 -23.97 -6.01
CA ASP A 178 -7.07 -24.24 -7.38
C ASP A 178 -6.12 -23.16 -7.91
N LEU A 179 -6.39 -21.89 -7.60
CA LEU A 179 -5.55 -20.75 -8.02
C LEU A 179 -4.17 -20.81 -7.38
N LEU A 180 -4.10 -21.23 -6.12
CA LEU A 180 -2.84 -21.29 -5.38
C LEU A 180 -1.98 -22.50 -5.74
N ALA A 181 -2.55 -23.54 -6.31
CA ALA A 181 -1.80 -24.76 -6.63
C ALA A 181 -0.58 -24.51 -7.53
N ASP A 182 -0.65 -23.53 -8.41
CA ASP A 182 0.41 -23.16 -9.35
C ASP A 182 0.83 -21.67 -9.21
N ALA A 183 0.48 -20.99 -8.11
CA ALA A 183 0.83 -19.61 -7.87
C ALA A 183 2.27 -19.47 -7.36
N ASP A 184 2.94 -18.39 -7.79
CA ASP A 184 4.28 -18.01 -7.30
C ASP A 184 4.18 -16.95 -6.17
N ALA A 185 3.12 -16.13 -6.18
CA ALA A 185 2.91 -15.07 -5.20
C ALA A 185 1.45 -14.99 -4.73
N LEU A 186 1.25 -14.66 -3.46
CA LEU A 186 -0.05 -14.40 -2.84
C LEU A 186 0.00 -13.06 -2.11
N VAL A 187 -1.01 -12.22 -2.32
CA VAL A 187 -1.22 -10.99 -1.54
C VAL A 187 -2.56 -11.06 -0.83
N ASN A 188 -2.58 -11.05 0.51
CA ASN A 188 -3.78 -10.75 1.27
C ASN A 188 -3.96 -9.24 1.36
N ALA A 189 -4.94 -8.71 0.66
CA ALA A 189 -5.32 -7.29 0.67
C ALA A 189 -6.69 -7.05 1.35
N THR A 190 -7.05 -7.95 2.28
CA THR A 190 -8.27 -7.85 3.11
C THR A 190 -7.90 -7.49 4.54
N SER A 191 -8.90 -7.29 5.40
CA SER A 191 -8.71 -7.12 6.84
C SER A 191 -8.77 -8.44 7.62
N VAL A 192 -8.88 -9.59 6.96
CA VAL A 192 -8.89 -10.90 7.62
C VAL A 192 -7.53 -11.14 8.26
N GLY A 193 -7.53 -11.49 9.52
CA GLY A 193 -6.32 -11.66 10.33
C GLY A 193 -5.94 -10.43 11.18
N MET A 194 -6.64 -9.29 11.03
CA MET A 194 -6.37 -8.07 11.81
C MET A 194 -6.94 -8.13 13.25
N GLU A 195 -8.20 -8.55 13.40
CA GLU A 195 -8.88 -8.58 14.70
C GLU A 195 -9.05 -10.01 15.22
N GLU A 196 -9.17 -10.98 14.32
CA GLU A 196 -9.42 -12.38 14.62
C GLU A 196 -8.29 -13.26 14.11
N ASP A 197 -8.02 -14.39 14.79
CA ASP A 197 -6.98 -15.35 14.38
C ASP A 197 -7.47 -16.21 13.21
N GLU A 198 -7.77 -15.57 12.09
CA GLU A 198 -8.29 -16.19 10.87
C GLU A 198 -7.35 -15.96 9.68
N SER A 199 -7.42 -16.83 8.69
CA SER A 199 -6.74 -16.70 7.40
C SER A 199 -7.77 -16.61 6.28
N PRO A 200 -7.58 -15.76 5.28
CA PRO A 200 -8.46 -15.72 4.10
C PRO A 200 -8.25 -16.91 3.17
N VAL A 201 -7.20 -17.70 3.42
CA VAL A 201 -6.76 -18.80 2.57
C VAL A 201 -6.69 -20.09 3.41
N PRO A 202 -7.15 -21.24 2.88
CA PRO A 202 -6.97 -22.53 3.54
C PRO A 202 -5.48 -22.88 3.68
N ALA A 203 -5.08 -23.36 4.86
CA ALA A 203 -3.67 -23.67 5.14
C ALA A 203 -3.09 -24.76 4.22
N ASP A 204 -3.93 -25.71 3.78
CA ASP A 204 -3.55 -26.82 2.88
C ASP A 204 -3.40 -26.38 1.40
N ALA A 205 -3.76 -25.13 1.07
CA ALA A 205 -3.50 -24.55 -0.24
C ALA A 205 -2.13 -23.83 -0.32
N LEU A 206 -1.43 -23.68 0.81
CA LEU A 206 -0.12 -23.03 0.86
C LEU A 206 1.00 -24.06 0.62
N HIS A 207 2.09 -23.64 -0.03
CA HIS A 207 3.22 -24.51 -0.38
C HIS A 207 4.56 -23.75 -0.36
N ALA A 208 5.66 -24.49 -0.38
CA ALA A 208 7.01 -23.96 -0.16
C ALA A 208 7.53 -23.01 -1.28
N ASP A 209 6.99 -23.10 -2.48
CA ASP A 209 7.41 -22.27 -3.61
C ASP A 209 6.65 -20.94 -3.67
N LEU A 210 5.72 -20.69 -2.74
CA LEU A 210 4.89 -19.48 -2.70
C LEU A 210 5.60 -18.36 -1.93
N ALA A 211 5.46 -17.11 -2.41
CA ALA A 211 5.79 -15.91 -1.64
C ALA A 211 4.49 -15.23 -1.19
N VAL A 212 4.31 -15.04 0.11
CA VAL A 212 3.06 -14.56 0.72
C VAL A 212 3.27 -13.20 1.36
N LEU A 213 2.65 -12.16 0.80
CA LEU A 213 2.55 -10.83 1.40
C LEU A 213 1.17 -10.69 2.07
N ASP A 214 1.18 -10.41 3.37
CA ASP A 214 -0.04 -10.02 4.09
C ASP A 214 -0.05 -8.51 4.31
N ALA A 215 -1.03 -7.78 3.77
CA ALA A 215 -1.13 -6.33 4.00
C ALA A 215 -1.56 -5.96 5.42
N VAL A 216 -1.96 -6.91 6.24
CA VAL A 216 -2.18 -6.72 7.68
C VAL A 216 -0.83 -6.58 8.37
N TYR A 217 -0.63 -5.48 9.10
CA TYR A 217 0.60 -5.19 9.84
C TYR A 217 0.44 -5.20 11.37
N ALA A 218 -0.78 -5.35 11.84
CA ALA A 218 -1.09 -5.50 13.27
C ALA A 218 -2.19 -6.58 13.44
N PRO A 219 -1.82 -7.78 13.90
CA PRO A 219 -0.47 -8.23 14.30
C PRO A 219 0.46 -8.46 13.10
N LEU A 220 1.79 -8.45 13.32
CA LEU A 220 2.78 -8.79 12.28
C LEU A 220 2.71 -10.26 11.88
N GLU A 221 2.55 -11.16 12.85
CA GLU A 221 2.42 -12.60 12.64
C GLU A 221 0.93 -12.98 12.57
N THR A 222 0.30 -12.74 11.42
CA THR A 222 -1.08 -13.18 11.19
C THR A 222 -1.19 -14.70 11.10
N ARG A 223 -2.41 -15.21 11.16
CA ARG A 223 -2.67 -16.65 10.94
C ARG A 223 -2.19 -17.08 9.55
N LEU A 224 -2.41 -16.27 8.52
CA LEU A 224 -1.95 -16.55 7.17
C LEU A 224 -0.42 -16.73 7.11
N LEU A 225 0.34 -15.79 7.69
CA LEU A 225 1.80 -15.85 7.66
C LEU A 225 2.35 -17.05 8.47
N ARG A 226 1.74 -17.39 9.60
CA ARG A 226 2.13 -18.60 10.35
C ARG A 226 1.88 -19.89 9.57
N ASP A 227 0.72 -19.99 8.91
CA ASP A 227 0.38 -21.16 8.10
C ASP A 227 1.31 -21.25 6.86
N ALA A 228 1.68 -20.09 6.26
CA ALA A 228 2.61 -20.01 5.14
C ALA A 228 4.04 -20.42 5.54
N ASP A 229 4.54 -19.93 6.68
CA ASP A 229 5.84 -20.34 7.24
C ASP A 229 5.89 -21.85 7.51
N ALA A 230 4.83 -22.40 8.09
CA ALA A 230 4.71 -23.84 8.34
C ALA A 230 4.69 -24.67 7.05
N ALA A 231 4.23 -24.12 5.92
CA ALA A 231 4.29 -24.72 4.60
C ALA A 231 5.66 -24.54 3.91
N GLY A 232 6.57 -23.75 4.50
CA GLY A 232 7.90 -23.45 3.95
C GLY A 232 7.91 -22.32 2.93
N ALA A 233 6.84 -21.53 2.83
CA ALA A 233 6.72 -20.38 1.93
C ALA A 233 7.60 -19.20 2.38
N THR A 234 7.93 -18.30 1.45
CA THR A 234 8.50 -17.00 1.79
C THR A 234 7.41 -16.10 2.36
N THR A 235 7.59 -15.60 3.59
CA THR A 235 6.61 -14.73 4.26
C THR A 235 7.05 -13.28 4.27
N ILE A 236 6.14 -12.36 3.97
CA ILE A 236 6.35 -10.92 3.91
C ILE A 236 5.25 -10.26 4.75
N ASP A 237 5.61 -9.69 5.89
CA ASP A 237 4.66 -9.02 6.76
C ASP A 237 4.22 -7.64 6.22
N GLY A 238 3.08 -7.16 6.70
CA GLY A 238 2.47 -5.93 6.19
C GLY A 238 3.23 -4.65 6.55
N ALA A 239 4.17 -4.72 7.51
CA ALA A 239 5.02 -3.58 7.82
C ALA A 239 5.94 -3.22 6.63
N TRP A 240 6.37 -4.20 5.82
CA TRP A 240 7.15 -3.94 4.62
C TRP A 240 6.37 -3.12 3.59
N MET A 241 5.10 -3.46 3.34
CA MET A 241 4.27 -2.65 2.44
C MET A 241 4.05 -1.24 2.99
N LEU A 242 3.79 -1.13 4.29
CA LEU A 242 3.62 0.17 4.97
C LEU A 242 4.92 0.98 4.94
N LEU A 243 6.07 0.37 5.12
CA LEU A 243 7.38 1.01 5.03
C LEU A 243 7.63 1.51 3.61
N PHE A 244 7.55 0.64 2.61
CA PHE A 244 7.95 1.01 1.26
C PHE A 244 7.01 2.00 0.57
N GLN A 245 5.72 2.04 0.91
CA GLN A 245 4.85 3.11 0.45
C GLN A 245 5.26 4.47 1.06
N GLY A 246 5.70 4.47 2.33
CA GLY A 246 6.22 5.66 2.99
C GLY A 246 7.58 6.10 2.44
N VAL A 247 8.47 5.16 2.15
CA VAL A 247 9.74 5.40 1.45
C VAL A 247 9.50 6.07 0.10
N ALA A 248 8.57 5.54 -0.70
CA ALA A 248 8.24 6.11 -2.00
C ALA A 248 7.67 7.54 -1.89
N ALA A 249 6.81 7.79 -0.90
CA ALA A 249 6.29 9.13 -0.64
C ALA A 249 7.41 10.10 -0.19
N PHE A 250 8.31 9.66 0.69
CA PHE A 250 9.45 10.44 1.13
C PHE A 250 10.38 10.83 -0.03
N GLU A 251 10.73 9.86 -0.88
CA GLU A 251 11.59 10.06 -2.05
C GLU A 251 10.93 11.02 -3.06
N LEU A 252 9.62 10.88 -3.29
CA LEU A 252 8.85 11.78 -4.14
C LEU A 252 8.93 13.24 -3.66
N TRP A 253 8.68 13.49 -2.38
CA TRP A 253 8.61 14.84 -1.83
C TRP A 253 9.97 15.50 -1.65
N THR A 254 10.99 14.73 -1.31
CA THR A 254 12.30 15.27 -0.93
C THR A 254 13.32 15.22 -2.06
N GLY A 255 13.11 14.35 -3.05
CA GLY A 255 14.09 14.04 -4.09
C GLY A 255 15.38 13.40 -3.54
N ARG A 256 15.31 12.79 -2.35
CA ARG A 256 16.44 12.13 -1.68
C ARG A 256 16.13 10.67 -1.46
N ASP A 257 17.16 9.83 -1.44
CA ASP A 257 17.05 8.44 -1.02
C ASP A 257 16.58 8.39 0.44
N ALA A 258 15.57 7.57 0.72
CA ALA A 258 15.05 7.40 2.07
C ALA A 258 16.02 6.55 2.93
N PRO A 259 16.22 6.90 4.21
CA PRO A 259 17.01 6.09 5.14
C PRO A 259 16.15 4.91 5.66
N ILE A 260 16.04 3.87 4.83
CA ILE A 260 15.10 2.74 5.02
C ILE A 260 15.27 2.11 6.41
N ASP A 261 16.51 1.87 6.85
CA ASP A 261 16.77 1.22 8.14
C ASP A 261 16.21 2.04 9.32
N ALA A 262 16.41 3.38 9.31
CA ALA A 262 15.87 4.25 10.35
C ALA A 262 14.33 4.31 10.34
N MET A 263 13.73 4.28 9.14
CA MET A 263 12.28 4.25 8.97
C MET A 263 11.70 2.92 9.46
N ASP A 264 12.33 1.78 9.14
CA ASP A 264 11.88 0.44 9.55
C ASP A 264 12.00 0.26 11.06
N ASP A 265 13.15 0.65 11.65
CA ASP A 265 13.36 0.59 13.11
C ASP A 265 12.29 1.40 13.86
N ALA A 266 11.99 2.61 13.39
CA ALA A 266 10.97 3.46 14.01
C ALA A 266 9.55 2.90 13.84
N LEU A 267 9.24 2.32 12.69
CA LEU A 267 7.95 1.67 12.43
C LEU A 267 7.77 0.44 13.32
N ARG A 268 8.74 -0.49 13.33
CA ARG A 268 8.66 -1.75 14.07
C ARG A 268 8.70 -1.55 15.59
N ALA A 269 9.28 -0.44 16.08
CA ALA A 269 9.23 -0.08 17.49
C ALA A 269 7.82 0.25 18.00
N GLN A 270 6.84 0.45 17.11
CA GLN A 270 5.45 0.76 17.45
C GLN A 270 4.52 -0.47 17.33
N LEU A 271 4.97 -1.57 16.73
CA LEU A 271 4.26 -2.84 16.51
C LEU A 271 4.61 -3.86 17.59
#